data_c7daebd29b693838280aa124f5b8217f
#
_entry.id   c7daebd29b693838280aa124f5b8217f
#
_cell.length_a   1.000
_cell.length_b   1.000
_cell.length_c   1.000
_cell.angle_alpha   90.00
_cell.angle_beta   90.00
_cell.angle_gamma   90.00
#
_symmetry.space_group_name_H-M   'P 1'
#
loop_
_entity.id
_entity.type
_entity.pdbx_description
1 polymer ?
#
loop_
_entity_poly.entity_id
_entity_poly.type
_entity_poly.pdbx_seq_one_letter_code
_entity_poly.pdbx_strand_id
1 'polypeptide(L)'
;KRKRPHQPAPFTRVRAQRITDKEGFQTVSTGYLDYMLDELEIFLIPDKKLVTDAGYTEFRTNALAEYQDTIHAHGLVMVPVKQTKEDGITLIQGGDLLIHYTSENDKQEKIDKMRACILAIYKDATKDFFR
;
A
#
# COMPACT_ATOMS: atom_id res chain seq x y z
N LYS A 1 -13.60 -3.42 22.23
CA LYS A 1 -12.71 -2.30 22.13
C LYS A 1 -11.70 -2.45 21.04
N ARG A 2 -11.63 -1.47 20.23
CA ARG A 2 -10.79 -1.52 19.07
C ARG A 2 -9.36 -1.16 19.38
N LYS A 3 -8.44 -1.96 18.91
CA LYS A 3 -7.04 -1.66 19.07
C LYS A 3 -6.56 -0.75 17.97
N ARG A 4 -5.49 -0.04 18.23
CA ARG A 4 -4.88 0.77 17.22
C ARG A 4 -4.46 -0.10 16.05
N PRO A 5 -4.56 0.41 14.82
CA PRO A 5 -4.20 -0.41 13.67
C PRO A 5 -2.82 -0.98 13.77
N HIS A 6 -1.86 -0.17 14.21
CA HIS A 6 -0.53 -0.70 14.42
C HIS A 6 0.40 0.39 14.89
N GLN A 7 1.61 -0.03 15.29
CA GLN A 7 2.71 0.85 15.62
C GLN A 7 3.78 0.66 14.58
N PRO A 8 4.35 1.72 14.03
CA PRO A 8 5.36 1.56 12.98
C PRO A 8 6.64 0.87 13.46
N ALA A 9 7.08 1.17 14.65
CA ALA A 9 8.27 0.52 15.19
C ALA A 9 7.87 -0.76 15.88
N PRO A 10 8.61 -1.82 15.74
CA PRO A 10 9.91 -1.96 15.11
C PRO A 10 9.85 -2.59 13.69
N PHE A 11 8.91 -2.16 12.89
CA PHE A 11 8.73 -2.74 11.57
C PHE A 11 9.60 -2.05 10.53
N THR A 12 10.09 -2.82 9.57
CA THR A 12 10.88 -2.31 8.46
C THR A 12 10.28 -2.80 7.16
N ARG A 13 10.04 -1.88 6.21
CA ARG A 13 9.45 -2.19 4.92
C ARG A 13 10.54 -2.52 3.90
N VAL A 14 11.04 -3.74 3.98
CA VAL A 14 12.17 -4.14 3.15
C VAL A 14 11.81 -4.23 1.69
N ARG A 15 10.66 -4.84 1.39
CA ARG A 15 10.29 -5.10 0.01
C ARG A 15 9.92 -3.84 -0.76
N ALA A 16 9.17 -2.96 -0.12
CA ALA A 16 8.76 -1.72 -0.78
C ALA A 16 9.98 -0.90 -1.19
N GLN A 17 10.95 -0.81 -0.28
CA GLN A 17 12.16 -0.07 -0.56
C GLN A 17 12.93 -0.66 -1.73
N ARG A 18 12.99 -1.98 -1.82
CA ARG A 18 13.69 -2.63 -2.91
C ARG A 18 13.09 -2.32 -4.26
N ILE A 19 11.78 -2.30 -4.32
CA ILE A 19 11.09 -2.01 -5.58
C ILE A 19 11.42 -0.59 -6.04
N THR A 20 11.29 0.37 -5.14
CA THR A 20 11.49 1.77 -5.50
C THR A 20 12.95 2.12 -5.73
N ASP A 21 13.88 1.44 -5.05
CA ASP A 21 15.30 1.77 -5.19
C ASP A 21 15.90 1.25 -6.48
N LYS A 22 15.42 0.12 -6.99
CA LYS A 22 16.03 -0.52 -8.14
C LYS A 22 15.38 -0.18 -9.46
N GLU A 23 14.13 0.21 -9.43
CA GLU A 23 13.35 0.49 -10.63
C GLU A 23 13.13 1.97 -10.73
N GLY A 24 13.21 2.50 -11.92
CA GLY A 24 12.76 3.87 -12.11
C GLY A 24 11.30 3.97 -11.72
N PHE A 25 10.93 4.98 -10.97
CA PHE A 25 9.54 5.13 -10.55
C PHE A 25 9.12 6.58 -10.53
N GLN A 26 7.81 6.77 -10.58
CA GLN A 26 7.18 8.09 -10.50
C GLN A 26 6.20 8.05 -9.34
N THR A 27 6.08 9.16 -8.65
CA THR A 27 5.16 9.27 -7.52
C THR A 27 3.92 10.05 -7.95
N VAL A 28 2.76 9.55 -7.57
CA VAL A 28 1.49 10.22 -7.83
C VAL A 28 0.79 10.43 -6.48
N SER A 29 0.47 11.68 -6.18
CA SER A 29 -0.24 11.98 -4.95
C SER A 29 -1.70 11.58 -5.07
N THR A 30 -2.28 11.05 -4.00
CA THR A 30 -3.71 10.80 -3.95
C THR A 30 -4.49 12.06 -3.58
N GLY A 31 -3.81 13.06 -3.05
CA GLY A 31 -4.48 14.26 -2.55
C GLY A 31 -4.99 14.11 -1.13
N TYR A 32 -4.66 13.03 -0.45
CA TYR A 32 -5.13 12.77 0.91
C TYR A 32 -3.97 12.48 1.84
N LEU A 33 -4.19 12.72 3.13
CA LEU A 33 -3.21 12.41 4.17
C LEU A 33 -3.68 11.21 4.97
N ASP A 34 -2.73 10.44 5.50
CA ASP A 34 -3.08 9.37 6.43
C ASP A 34 -3.18 9.94 7.86
N TYR A 35 -3.41 9.05 8.83
CA TYR A 35 -3.61 9.49 10.21
C TYR A 35 -2.32 10.03 10.84
N MET A 36 -1.19 9.81 10.20
CA MET A 36 0.10 10.36 10.64
C MET A 36 0.40 11.68 9.95
N LEU A 37 -0.54 12.17 9.15
CA LEU A 37 -0.41 13.39 8.36
C LEU A 37 0.63 13.29 7.26
N ASP A 38 0.93 12.06 6.84
CA ASP A 38 1.77 11.81 5.68
C ASP A 38 0.88 11.69 4.44
N GLU A 39 1.37 12.21 3.35
CA GLU A 39 0.62 12.12 2.10
C GLU A 39 0.55 10.69 1.61
N LEU A 40 -0.66 10.26 1.22
CA LEU A 40 -0.84 8.95 0.62
C LEU A 40 -0.43 9.02 -0.84
N GLU A 41 0.56 8.23 -1.20
CA GLU A 41 1.15 8.26 -2.53
C GLU A 41 1.01 6.92 -3.23
N ILE A 42 0.97 7.00 -4.54
CA ILE A 42 0.94 5.84 -5.41
C ILE A 42 2.20 5.89 -6.24
N PHE A 43 2.76 4.73 -6.53
CA PHE A 43 4.00 4.65 -7.28
C PHE A 43 3.76 3.97 -8.61
N LEU A 44 4.30 4.59 -9.67
CA LEU A 44 4.28 4.04 -11.01
C LEU A 44 5.66 3.52 -11.34
N ILE A 45 5.72 2.32 -11.85
CA ILE A 45 6.96 1.74 -12.33
C ILE A 45 6.78 1.51 -13.83
N PRO A 46 7.15 2.49 -14.65
CA PRO A 46 6.80 2.43 -16.08
C PRO A 46 7.38 1.25 -16.83
N ASP A 47 8.59 0.84 -16.47
CA ASP A 47 9.22 -0.29 -17.15
C ASP A 47 8.42 -1.57 -17.00
N LYS A 48 7.66 -1.70 -15.93
CA LYS A 48 6.85 -2.87 -15.66
C LYS A 48 5.38 -2.63 -15.89
N LYS A 49 5.01 -1.41 -16.27
CA LYS A 49 3.61 -1.00 -16.41
C LYS A 49 2.83 -1.36 -15.15
N LEU A 50 3.42 -1.02 -14.01
CA LEU A 50 2.92 -1.39 -12.70
C LEU A 50 2.53 -0.18 -11.90
N VAL A 51 1.39 -0.27 -11.22
CA VAL A 51 0.96 0.71 -10.23
C VAL A 51 0.97 -0.01 -8.89
N THR A 52 1.58 0.60 -7.88
CA THR A 52 1.68 -0.04 -6.57
C THR A 52 1.65 1.00 -5.48
N ASP A 53 1.26 0.56 -4.26
CA ASP A 53 1.35 1.40 -3.07
C ASP A 53 2.68 1.22 -2.36
N ALA A 54 3.56 0.38 -2.91
CA ALA A 54 4.86 0.05 -2.35
C ALA A 54 4.76 -0.49 -0.92
N GLY A 55 3.63 -1.10 -0.57
CA GLY A 55 3.46 -1.74 0.72
C GLY A 55 3.09 -0.80 1.86
N TYR A 56 2.90 0.47 1.58
CA TYR A 56 2.63 1.42 2.66
C TYR A 56 1.27 1.24 3.30
N THR A 57 0.28 0.73 2.55
CA THR A 57 -1.04 0.51 3.15
C THR A 57 -0.96 -0.53 4.26
N GLU A 58 -0.27 -1.64 3.99
CA GLU A 58 -0.07 -2.65 5.03
C GLU A 58 0.74 -2.10 6.19
N PHE A 59 1.79 -1.33 5.88
CA PHE A 59 2.64 -0.78 6.92
C PHE A 59 1.86 0.13 7.86
N ARG A 60 0.99 0.97 7.31
CA ARG A 60 0.24 1.94 8.10
C ARG A 60 -0.96 1.34 8.81
N THR A 61 -1.63 0.36 8.19
CA THR A 61 -2.87 -0.16 8.76
C THR A 61 -2.71 -1.52 9.40
N ASN A 62 -1.73 -2.30 8.95
CA ASN A 62 -1.53 -3.67 9.41
C ASN A 62 -2.81 -4.49 9.32
N ALA A 63 -3.61 -4.25 8.31
CA ALA A 63 -4.95 -4.82 8.24
C ALA A 63 -5.34 -5.35 6.87
N LEU A 64 -4.39 -5.40 5.91
CA LEU A 64 -4.75 -5.78 4.54
C LEU A 64 -5.41 -7.14 4.43
N ALA A 65 -5.05 -8.07 5.32
CA ALA A 65 -5.65 -9.41 5.28
C ALA A 65 -7.16 -9.36 5.46
N GLU A 66 -7.68 -8.31 6.10
CA GLU A 66 -9.12 -8.15 6.34
C GLU A 66 -9.84 -7.54 5.16
N TYR A 67 -9.11 -7.08 4.15
CA TYR A 67 -9.70 -6.33 3.05
C TYR A 67 -9.52 -7.02 1.70
N GLN A 68 -9.41 -8.35 1.72
CA GLN A 68 -9.21 -9.10 0.48
C GLN A 68 -10.34 -8.85 -0.52
N ASP A 69 -11.57 -8.79 -0.03
CA ASP A 69 -12.71 -8.57 -0.93
C ASP A 69 -12.64 -7.18 -1.55
N THR A 70 -12.27 -6.19 -0.77
CA THR A 70 -12.12 -4.82 -1.28
C THR A 70 -11.02 -4.75 -2.32
N ILE A 71 -9.89 -5.39 -2.04
CA ILE A 71 -8.76 -5.40 -2.95
C ILE A 71 -9.16 -6.03 -4.28
N HIS A 72 -9.81 -7.19 -4.22
CA HIS A 72 -10.23 -7.88 -5.43
C HIS A 72 -11.31 -7.11 -6.18
N ALA A 73 -12.22 -6.48 -5.46
CA ALA A 73 -13.30 -5.71 -6.09
C ALA A 73 -12.75 -4.55 -6.91
N HIS A 74 -11.59 -4.03 -6.54
CA HIS A 74 -10.97 -2.95 -7.30
C HIS A 74 -10.00 -3.47 -8.36
N GLY A 75 -9.91 -4.79 -8.50
CA GLY A 75 -9.04 -5.36 -9.52
C GLY A 75 -7.57 -5.45 -9.15
N LEU A 76 -7.26 -5.25 -7.87
CA LEU A 76 -5.88 -5.29 -7.41
C LEU A 76 -5.51 -6.68 -6.91
N VAL A 77 -4.20 -6.90 -6.80
CA VAL A 77 -3.62 -8.10 -6.22
C VAL A 77 -2.75 -7.67 -5.07
N MET A 78 -2.69 -8.48 -4.02
CA MET A 78 -1.82 -8.23 -2.89
C MET A 78 -0.73 -9.29 -2.85
N VAL A 79 0.51 -8.84 -2.71
CA VAL A 79 1.62 -9.75 -2.45
C VAL A 79 1.47 -10.24 -1.01
N PRO A 80 1.55 -11.55 -0.76
CA PRO A 80 1.40 -12.05 0.61
C PRO A 80 2.41 -11.45 1.57
N VAL A 81 1.94 -11.20 2.79
CA VAL A 81 2.80 -10.63 3.82
C VAL A 81 3.67 -11.72 4.41
N LYS A 82 4.93 -11.41 4.58
CA LYS A 82 5.89 -12.28 5.24
C LYS A 82 6.54 -11.52 6.37
N GLN A 83 6.60 -12.12 7.53
CA GLN A 83 7.26 -11.51 8.67
C GLN A 83 8.38 -12.41 9.16
N THR A 84 9.53 -11.83 9.41
CA THR A 84 10.65 -12.55 9.99
C THR A 84 11.24 -11.68 11.09
N LYS A 85 12.02 -12.31 11.97
CA LYS A 85 12.70 -11.56 13.01
C LYS A 85 14.20 -11.69 12.85
N GLU A 86 14.87 -10.57 12.95
CA GLU A 86 16.32 -10.51 12.86
C GLU A 86 16.81 -9.52 13.88
N ASP A 87 17.63 -9.97 14.81
CA ASP A 87 18.20 -9.11 15.86
C ASP A 87 17.13 -8.33 16.61
N GLY A 88 16.00 -8.99 16.89
CA GLY A 88 14.92 -8.36 17.65
C GLY A 88 14.02 -7.43 16.84
N ILE A 89 14.32 -7.28 15.55
CA ILE A 89 13.53 -6.40 14.68
C ILE A 89 12.63 -7.26 13.80
N THR A 90 11.38 -6.86 13.69
CA THR A 90 10.44 -7.53 12.78
C THR A 90 10.58 -6.94 11.38
N LEU A 91 10.93 -7.79 10.44
CA LEU A 91 11.02 -7.40 9.05
C LEU A 91 9.76 -7.84 8.33
N ILE A 92 9.18 -6.91 7.59
CA ILE A 92 7.96 -7.18 6.84
C ILE A 92 8.27 -7.09 5.36
N GLN A 93 7.92 -8.15 4.65
CA GLN A 93 8.02 -8.19 3.20
C GLN A 93 6.65 -8.51 2.65
N GLY A 94 6.34 -7.94 1.50
CA GLY A 94 5.05 -8.18 0.89
C GLY A 94 4.00 -7.23 1.42
N GLY A 95 2.75 -7.57 1.16
CA GLY A 95 1.65 -6.67 1.48
C GLY A 95 1.52 -5.55 0.47
N ASP A 96 2.28 -5.60 -0.62
CA ASP A 96 2.21 -4.59 -1.67
C ASP A 96 0.93 -4.80 -2.47
N LEU A 97 0.20 -3.72 -2.71
CA LEU A 97 -0.94 -3.76 -3.61
C LEU A 97 -0.44 -3.47 -5.02
N LEU A 98 -0.88 -4.27 -5.97
CA LEU A 98 -0.39 -4.19 -7.34
C LEU A 98 -1.54 -4.19 -8.33
N ILE A 99 -1.39 -3.42 -9.39
CA ILE A 99 -2.24 -3.52 -10.56
C ILE A 99 -1.41 -3.10 -11.76
N HIS A 100 -1.56 -3.81 -12.86
CA HIS A 100 -0.84 -3.51 -14.09
C HIS A 100 -1.74 -2.77 -15.06
N TYR A 101 -1.14 -1.89 -15.86
CA TYR A 101 -1.83 -1.30 -17.00
C TYR A 101 -1.19 -1.83 -18.27
N THR A 102 -1.88 -1.70 -19.39
CA THR A 102 -1.40 -2.27 -20.64
C THR A 102 -0.77 -1.21 -21.56
N SER A 103 -1.25 0.02 -21.46
CA SER A 103 -0.74 1.11 -22.30
C SER A 103 -1.09 2.43 -21.62
N GLU A 104 -0.68 3.54 -22.27
CA GLU A 104 -1.04 4.86 -21.76
C GLU A 104 -2.55 5.08 -21.73
N ASN A 105 -3.30 4.32 -22.55
CA ASN A 105 -4.75 4.50 -22.62
C ASN A 105 -5.47 4.08 -21.35
N ASP A 106 -5.00 3.05 -20.67
CA ASP A 106 -5.67 2.57 -19.46
C ASP A 106 -4.88 2.87 -18.17
N LYS A 107 -3.77 3.59 -18.31
CA LYS A 107 -2.94 3.88 -17.15
C LYS A 107 -3.68 4.66 -16.08
N GLN A 108 -4.39 5.72 -16.49
CA GLN A 108 -5.11 6.54 -15.53
C GLN A 108 -6.21 5.76 -14.82
N GLU A 109 -6.87 4.88 -15.54
CA GLU A 109 -7.90 4.04 -14.93
C GLU A 109 -7.33 3.18 -13.82
N LYS A 110 -6.14 2.63 -14.04
CA LYS A 110 -5.51 1.77 -13.02
C LYS A 110 -5.02 2.58 -11.83
N ILE A 111 -4.53 3.78 -12.07
CA ILE A 111 -4.18 4.68 -10.99
C ILE A 111 -5.42 4.99 -10.14
N ASP A 112 -6.54 5.27 -10.80
CA ASP A 112 -7.78 5.57 -10.09
C ASP A 112 -8.26 4.39 -9.26
N LYS A 113 -8.13 3.17 -9.79
CA LYS A 113 -8.50 1.97 -9.05
C LYS A 113 -7.64 1.77 -7.82
N MET A 114 -6.34 1.98 -7.95
CA MET A 114 -5.43 1.88 -6.82
C MET A 114 -5.79 2.93 -5.77
N ARG A 115 -6.01 4.17 -6.20
CA ARG A 115 -6.35 5.25 -5.30
C ARG A 115 -7.65 4.95 -4.54
N ALA A 116 -8.68 4.50 -5.26
CA ALA A 116 -9.96 4.21 -4.64
C ALA A 116 -9.84 3.09 -3.60
N CYS A 117 -9.07 2.07 -3.92
CA CYS A 117 -8.87 0.95 -3.02
C CYS A 117 -8.15 1.37 -1.75
N ILE A 118 -7.05 2.10 -1.92
CA ILE A 118 -6.27 2.58 -0.79
C ILE A 118 -7.13 3.43 0.14
N LEU A 119 -7.88 4.36 -0.43
CA LEU A 119 -8.70 5.25 0.37
C LEU A 119 -9.81 4.50 1.10
N ALA A 120 -10.41 3.51 0.45
CA ALA A 120 -11.44 2.70 1.10
C ALA A 120 -10.88 1.96 2.30
N ILE A 121 -9.68 1.38 2.14
CA ILE A 121 -9.05 0.64 3.22
C ILE A 121 -8.67 1.57 4.37
N TYR A 122 -8.03 2.70 4.07
CA TYR A 122 -7.62 3.63 5.11
C TYR A 122 -8.81 4.18 5.88
N LYS A 123 -9.87 4.55 5.17
CA LYS A 123 -11.04 5.10 5.83
C LYS A 123 -11.65 4.14 6.83
N ASP A 124 -11.72 2.87 6.47
CA ASP A 124 -12.28 1.90 7.37
C ASP A 124 -11.30 1.47 8.47
N ALA A 125 -10.06 1.21 8.09
CA ALA A 125 -9.07 0.69 9.04
C ALA A 125 -8.69 1.72 10.10
N THR A 126 -8.76 3.00 9.78
CA THR A 126 -8.32 4.04 10.71
C THR A 126 -9.46 4.91 11.21
N LYS A 127 -10.69 4.45 11.04
CA LYS A 127 -11.85 5.27 11.40
C LYS A 127 -11.90 5.66 12.88
N ASP A 128 -11.27 4.87 13.72
CA ASP A 128 -11.25 5.17 15.15
C ASP A 128 -10.30 6.31 15.51
N PHE A 129 -9.46 6.74 14.58
CA PHE A 129 -8.55 7.86 14.80
C PHE A 129 -9.13 9.18 14.35
N PHE A 130 -10.10 9.14 13.45
CA PHE A 130 -10.71 10.36 12.90
C PHE A 130 -12.15 10.43 13.34
N ARG A 131 -12.40 11.31 14.24
CA ARG A 131 -13.73 11.44 14.83
C ARG A 131 -14.42 12.68 14.40
#